data_e3de513c67e2e8d9d297af65860556db
#
_entry.id   e3de513c67e2e8d9d297af65860556db
#
_cell.length_a   1.000
_cell.length_b   1.000
_cell.length_c   1.000
_cell.angle_alpha   90.00
_cell.angle_beta   90.00
_cell.angle_gamma   90.00
#
_symmetry.space_group_name_H-M   'P 1'
#
loop_
_entity.id
_entity.type
_entity.pdbx_description
1 polymer ?
#
loop_
_entity_poly.entity_id
_entity_poly.type
_entity_poly.pdbx_seq_one_letter_code
_entity_poly.pdbx_strand_id
1 'polypeptide(L)'
;MKSNLSTKNSIYNYNNSNNSISDSSSNVLANFDFSEIDAKDPSLSEGHKLIYNREVPFELRLEDNDGPQEVASFEAIRCKILIGGEENNPIQIRLELSCENDLFFHFTSDIDEEAYKVMQENQKLTVNFSEFCNLLKRLFNNCINEPQSYISVFIMQKEGTGRLDFIQNIEYKFIELLSIDFVNSPDDTVRKQIGYRYNALRTKMEMMQDRIMTINNIIKIKNPSLIHQINKAPYKFNMYAKSNNSSMMK
;
A
#
# COMPACT_ATOMS: atom_id res chain seq x y z
N MET A 1 -35.05 28.83 37.87
CA MET A 1 -33.72 29.47 38.15
C MET A 1 -32.62 28.65 37.54
N LYS A 2 -31.95 29.25 36.54
CA LYS A 2 -30.55 29.12 36.15
C LYS A 2 -30.01 27.69 35.86
N SER A 3 -29.25 27.40 34.84
CA SER A 3 -28.62 28.18 33.75
C SER A 3 -28.01 27.21 32.72
N ASN A 4 -28.15 27.56 31.48
CA ASN A 4 -27.42 26.99 30.33
C ASN A 4 -25.90 27.15 30.47
N LEU A 5 -25.15 26.13 30.09
CA LEU A 5 -23.76 26.35 29.61
C LEU A 5 -23.54 25.59 28.32
N SER A 6 -23.60 26.36 27.26
CA SER A 6 -23.15 26.04 25.92
C SER A 6 -21.63 26.23 25.86
N THR A 7 -20.89 25.19 25.54
CA THR A 7 -19.45 25.30 25.26
C THR A 7 -19.24 25.38 23.75
N LYS A 8 -19.01 26.59 23.27
CA LYS A 8 -18.58 26.89 21.91
C LYS A 8 -17.08 26.52 21.77
N ASN A 9 -16.77 25.58 20.90
CA ASN A 9 -15.39 25.40 20.44
C ASN A 9 -15.07 26.45 19.41
N SER A 10 -14.15 27.32 19.77
CA SER A 10 -13.58 28.39 18.96
C SER A 10 -12.55 27.80 17.98
N ILE A 11 -12.84 27.95 16.70
CA ILE A 11 -11.90 27.72 15.61
C ILE A 11 -10.97 28.94 15.58
N TYR A 12 -9.71 28.75 15.87
CA TYR A 12 -8.68 29.79 15.70
C TYR A 12 -8.32 29.94 14.21
N ASN A 13 -8.95 30.91 13.56
CA ASN A 13 -8.46 31.47 12.31
C ASN A 13 -7.28 32.38 12.61
N TYR A 14 -6.06 31.95 12.26
CA TYR A 14 -4.91 32.84 12.16
C TYR A 14 -4.88 33.49 10.78
N ASN A 15 -5.58 34.60 10.64
CA ASN A 15 -5.31 35.56 9.57
C ASN A 15 -4.08 36.37 9.97
N ASN A 16 -2.94 36.07 9.40
CA ASN A 16 -1.76 36.92 9.46
C ASN A 16 -1.56 37.57 8.10
N SER A 17 -2.15 38.74 7.96
CA SER A 17 -1.84 39.67 6.87
C SER A 17 -0.57 40.43 7.26
N ASN A 18 0.56 40.06 6.65
CA ASN A 18 1.68 40.98 6.49
C ASN A 18 2.59 40.59 5.33
N ASN A 19 2.63 41.53 4.39
CA ASN A 19 3.71 41.86 3.45
C ASN A 19 4.18 40.84 2.42
N SER A 20 3.67 41.10 1.23
CA SER A 20 4.20 40.88 -0.10
C SER A 20 5.73 41.06 -0.23
N ILE A 21 6.44 39.97 0.00
CA ILE A 21 7.63 39.60 -0.78
C ILE A 21 7.20 38.33 -1.47
N SER A 22 7.12 38.37 -2.80
CA SER A 22 6.71 37.24 -3.63
C SER A 22 7.66 36.06 -3.37
N ASP A 23 7.26 35.20 -2.47
CA ASP A 23 7.97 33.98 -2.11
C ASP A 23 7.74 32.92 -3.18
N SER A 24 8.32 33.17 -4.38
CA SER A 24 8.52 32.13 -5.37
C SER A 24 9.38 30.98 -4.85
N SER A 25 10.04 31.16 -3.70
CA SER A 25 10.83 30.13 -3.02
C SER A 25 9.98 29.13 -2.21
N SER A 26 8.80 29.51 -1.72
CA SER A 26 7.94 28.60 -0.93
C SER A 26 7.28 27.55 -1.80
N ASN A 27 6.98 27.86 -3.07
CA ASN A 27 6.45 26.89 -4.03
C ASN A 27 7.47 25.82 -4.46
N VAL A 28 8.77 26.09 -4.28
CA VAL A 28 9.81 25.11 -4.62
C VAL A 28 9.82 23.93 -3.64
N LEU A 29 9.33 24.09 -2.44
CA LEU A 29 9.19 23.05 -1.42
C LEU A 29 7.79 22.43 -1.35
N ALA A 30 6.87 22.84 -2.23
CA ALA A 30 5.55 22.22 -2.32
C ALA A 30 5.67 20.71 -2.55
N ASN A 31 4.78 19.94 -1.95
CA ASN A 31 4.71 18.50 -2.13
C ASN A 31 4.53 18.15 -3.61
N PHE A 32 5.12 17.03 -4.03
CA PHE A 32 4.86 16.50 -5.38
C PHE A 32 3.40 16.09 -5.50
N ASP A 33 2.76 16.53 -6.57
CA ASP A 33 1.44 16.04 -6.93
C ASP A 33 1.59 14.91 -7.96
N PHE A 34 1.25 13.69 -7.55
CA PHE A 34 1.28 12.50 -8.39
C PHE A 34 -0.11 12.06 -8.84
N SER A 35 -1.14 12.86 -8.58
CA SER A 35 -2.55 12.51 -8.86
C SER A 35 -2.81 12.15 -10.33
N GLU A 36 -2.18 12.86 -11.28
CA GLU A 36 -2.29 12.55 -12.70
C GLU A 36 -1.67 11.20 -13.10
N ILE A 37 -0.64 10.78 -12.37
CA ILE A 37 0.01 9.50 -12.57
C ILE A 37 -0.86 8.40 -11.97
N ASP A 38 -1.32 8.61 -10.75
CA ASP A 38 -2.11 7.64 -10.01
C ASP A 38 -3.50 7.44 -10.67
N ALA A 39 -4.05 8.45 -11.34
CA ALA A 39 -5.28 8.34 -12.13
C ALA A 39 -5.16 7.41 -13.36
N LYS A 40 -3.95 7.08 -13.80
CA LYS A 40 -3.69 6.15 -14.91
C LYS A 40 -3.53 4.69 -14.46
N ASP A 41 -3.75 4.40 -13.19
CA ASP A 41 -3.67 3.04 -12.64
C ASP A 41 -4.70 2.14 -13.33
N PRO A 42 -4.29 1.03 -13.99
CA PRO A 42 -5.23 0.09 -14.61
C PRO A 42 -6.26 -0.50 -13.64
N SER A 43 -5.93 -0.53 -12.35
CA SER A 43 -6.85 -0.99 -11.30
C SER A 43 -8.12 -0.12 -11.21
N LEU A 44 -8.06 1.14 -11.66
CA LEU A 44 -9.20 2.07 -11.67
C LEU A 44 -10.10 1.89 -12.91
N SER A 45 -9.75 0.96 -13.80
CA SER A 45 -10.61 0.63 -14.93
C SER A 45 -12.00 0.21 -14.44
N GLU A 46 -13.01 0.36 -15.30
CA GLU A 46 -14.40 -0.01 -14.99
C GLU A 46 -15.06 0.86 -13.88
N GLY A 47 -14.46 2.01 -13.56
CA GLY A 47 -15.02 2.94 -12.58
C GLY A 47 -14.77 2.57 -11.11
N HIS A 48 -13.82 1.67 -10.87
CA HIS A 48 -13.41 1.36 -9.50
C HIS A 48 -12.73 2.56 -8.82
N LYS A 49 -12.95 2.69 -7.52
CA LYS A 49 -12.31 3.69 -6.67
C LYS A 49 -11.34 3.00 -5.70
N LEU A 50 -10.12 3.50 -5.66
CA LEU A 50 -9.10 3.01 -4.73
C LEU A 50 -9.33 3.60 -3.33
N ILE A 51 -9.56 2.75 -2.34
CA ILE A 51 -9.81 3.15 -0.95
C ILE A 51 -8.71 2.72 0.02
N TYR A 52 -7.79 1.86 -0.44
CA TYR A 52 -6.63 1.42 0.32
C TYR A 52 -5.50 1.02 -0.62
N ASN A 53 -4.27 1.42 -0.31
CA ASN A 53 -3.07 1.05 -1.06
C ASN A 53 -1.84 1.13 -0.14
N ARG A 54 -1.42 -0.01 0.40
CA ARG A 54 -0.27 -0.10 1.31
C ARG A 54 0.49 -1.40 1.11
N GLU A 55 1.75 -1.40 1.50
CA GLU A 55 2.55 -2.62 1.64
C GLU A 55 2.27 -3.26 2.99
N VAL A 56 2.03 -4.56 2.96
CA VAL A 56 1.71 -5.38 4.13
C VAL A 56 2.69 -6.55 4.16
N PRO A 57 3.28 -6.88 5.30
CA PRO A 57 4.17 -8.04 5.42
C PRO A 57 3.35 -9.32 5.32
N PHE A 58 3.65 -10.17 4.34
CA PHE A 58 3.02 -11.47 4.14
C PHE A 58 4.01 -12.60 4.37
N GLU A 59 3.52 -13.67 4.93
CA GLU A 59 4.15 -14.98 4.89
C GLU A 59 3.64 -15.71 3.66
N LEU A 60 4.51 -15.95 2.66
CA LEU A 60 4.16 -16.68 1.45
C LEU A 60 4.43 -18.17 1.63
N ARG A 61 3.45 -19.01 1.31
CA ARG A 61 3.55 -20.47 1.33
C ARG A 61 3.12 -21.04 -0.01
N LEU A 62 3.76 -22.14 -0.40
CA LEU A 62 3.31 -22.98 -1.52
C LEU A 62 2.55 -24.17 -0.94
N GLU A 63 1.39 -24.46 -1.48
CA GLU A 63 0.67 -25.69 -1.16
C GLU A 63 1.27 -26.84 -1.98
N ASP A 64 2.25 -27.54 -1.39
CA ASP A 64 2.84 -28.75 -1.99
C ASP A 64 2.43 -29.97 -1.13
N ASN A 65 1.64 -30.86 -1.74
CA ASN A 65 1.10 -32.03 -1.06
C ASN A 65 2.13 -33.12 -0.81
N ASP A 66 3.34 -33.05 -1.41
CA ASP A 66 4.30 -34.15 -1.45
C ASP A 66 5.72 -33.83 -0.92
N GLY A 67 5.97 -32.63 -0.40
CA GLY A 67 7.30 -32.20 0.05
C GLY A 67 7.34 -31.74 1.51
N PRO A 68 8.54 -31.69 2.13
CA PRO A 68 8.71 -30.96 3.39
C PRO A 68 8.30 -29.50 3.15
N GLN A 69 7.50 -28.94 4.07
CA GLN A 69 7.02 -27.55 3.99
C GLN A 69 8.19 -26.64 3.61
N GLU A 70 8.13 -26.07 2.39
CA GLU A 70 9.14 -25.10 1.99
C GLU A 70 9.14 -23.94 2.97
N VAL A 71 10.33 -23.44 3.24
CA VAL A 71 10.54 -22.36 4.20
C VAL A 71 9.69 -21.18 3.76
N ALA A 72 8.74 -20.79 4.59
CA ALA A 72 7.92 -19.61 4.36
C ALA A 72 8.81 -18.40 4.09
N SER A 73 8.57 -17.71 2.98
CA SER A 73 9.26 -16.45 2.69
C SER A 73 8.41 -15.28 3.19
N PHE A 74 9.07 -14.30 3.83
CA PHE A 74 8.42 -13.05 4.22
C PHE A 74 8.64 -12.01 3.15
N GLU A 75 7.55 -11.53 2.57
CA GLU A 75 7.56 -10.55 1.49
C GLU A 75 6.64 -9.35 1.82
N ALA A 76 7.04 -8.17 1.34
CA ALA A 76 6.20 -6.98 1.40
C ALA A 76 5.26 -6.99 0.18
N ILE A 77 4.00 -7.31 0.41
CA ILE A 77 2.98 -7.37 -0.63
C ILE A 77 2.17 -6.07 -0.64
N ARG A 78 2.08 -5.46 -1.80
CA ARG A 78 1.23 -4.29 -2.02
C ARG A 78 -0.21 -4.74 -2.14
N CYS A 79 -1.02 -4.33 -1.17
CA CYS A 79 -2.44 -4.62 -1.10
C CYS A 79 -3.25 -3.40 -1.52
N LYS A 80 -4.11 -3.55 -2.53
CA LYS A 80 -5.11 -2.55 -2.90
C LYS A 80 -6.49 -3.06 -2.57
N ILE A 81 -7.34 -2.18 -2.03
CA ILE A 81 -8.79 -2.39 -1.92
C ILE A 81 -9.45 -1.37 -2.83
N LEU A 82 -10.22 -1.86 -3.77
CA LEU A 82 -10.99 -1.08 -4.71
C LEU A 82 -12.48 -1.37 -4.51
N ILE A 83 -13.31 -0.36 -4.77
CA ILE A 83 -14.76 -0.50 -4.70
C ILE A 83 -15.41 -0.09 -6.02
N GLY A 84 -16.37 -0.86 -6.45
CA GLY A 84 -17.37 -0.46 -7.43
C GLY A 84 -18.58 0.14 -6.73
N GLY A 85 -19.02 1.32 -7.17
CA GLY A 85 -20.15 2.03 -6.57
C GLY A 85 -19.74 3.12 -5.57
N GLU A 86 -20.56 3.31 -4.53
CA GLU A 86 -20.30 4.32 -3.50
C GLU A 86 -19.58 3.72 -2.29
N GLU A 87 -18.77 4.52 -1.61
CA GLU A 87 -17.95 4.05 -0.47
C GLU A 87 -18.80 3.48 0.69
N ASN A 88 -19.96 4.10 0.92
CA ASN A 88 -20.87 3.66 1.99
C ASN A 88 -21.83 2.53 1.55
N ASN A 89 -21.92 2.26 0.26
CA ASN A 89 -22.74 1.18 -0.30
C ASN A 89 -22.06 0.58 -1.53
N PRO A 90 -20.99 -0.19 -1.33
CA PRO A 90 -20.26 -0.83 -2.42
C PRO A 90 -21.15 -1.88 -3.09
N ILE A 91 -21.07 -1.94 -4.43
CA ILE A 91 -21.71 -2.99 -5.23
C ILE A 91 -20.75 -4.18 -5.33
N GLN A 92 -19.46 -3.88 -5.42
CA GLN A 92 -18.37 -4.85 -5.56
C GLN A 92 -17.13 -4.36 -4.81
N ILE A 93 -16.42 -5.27 -4.21
CA ILE A 93 -15.11 -5.04 -3.59
C ILE A 93 -14.10 -5.89 -4.34
N ARG A 94 -13.05 -5.24 -4.87
CA ARG A 94 -11.92 -5.90 -5.51
C ARG A 94 -10.69 -5.75 -4.64
N LEU A 95 -10.04 -6.86 -4.37
CA LEU A 95 -8.73 -6.90 -3.73
C LEU A 95 -7.68 -7.22 -4.78
N GLU A 96 -6.56 -6.52 -4.76
CA GLU A 96 -5.41 -6.80 -5.61
C GLU A 96 -4.15 -6.94 -4.76
N LEU A 97 -3.41 -8.01 -5.00
CA LEU A 97 -2.12 -8.28 -4.38
C LEU A 97 -1.03 -8.24 -5.44
N SER A 98 0.04 -7.50 -5.19
CA SER A 98 1.20 -7.45 -6.09
C SER A 98 2.49 -7.34 -5.30
N CYS A 99 3.60 -7.82 -5.87
CA CYS A 99 4.92 -7.77 -5.26
C CYS A 99 5.87 -6.91 -6.11
N GLU A 100 6.76 -6.15 -5.46
CA GLU A 100 7.79 -5.40 -6.19
C GLU A 100 9.02 -6.27 -6.50
N ASN A 101 9.27 -7.30 -5.69
CA ASN A 101 10.36 -8.25 -5.90
C ASN A 101 10.05 -9.29 -6.99
N ASP A 102 8.75 -9.59 -7.18
CA ASP A 102 8.26 -10.45 -8.26
C ASP A 102 7.19 -9.69 -9.06
N LEU A 103 7.56 -9.20 -10.24
CA LEU A 103 6.68 -8.40 -11.08
C LEU A 103 5.49 -9.18 -11.64
N PHE A 104 5.59 -10.51 -11.70
CA PHE A 104 4.54 -11.40 -12.19
C PHE A 104 3.58 -11.84 -11.08
N PHE A 105 3.93 -11.63 -9.82
CA PHE A 105 3.03 -11.85 -8.71
C PHE A 105 1.90 -10.83 -8.74
N HIS A 106 0.74 -11.26 -9.23
CA HIS A 106 -0.46 -10.42 -9.28
C HIS A 106 -1.71 -11.28 -9.12
N PHE A 107 -2.39 -11.15 -8.00
CA PHE A 107 -3.58 -11.89 -7.65
C PHE A 107 -4.74 -10.94 -7.39
N THR A 108 -5.95 -11.37 -7.77
CA THR A 108 -7.18 -10.60 -7.58
C THR A 108 -8.26 -11.44 -6.91
N SER A 109 -9.10 -10.77 -6.13
CA SER A 109 -10.32 -11.33 -5.56
C SER A 109 -11.44 -10.33 -5.74
N ASP A 110 -12.49 -10.73 -6.43
CA ASP A 110 -13.70 -9.93 -6.65
C ASP A 110 -14.82 -10.47 -5.77
N ILE A 111 -15.37 -9.63 -4.92
CA ILE A 111 -16.37 -9.99 -3.93
C ILE A 111 -17.58 -9.07 -4.12
N ASP A 112 -18.67 -9.63 -4.58
CA ASP A 112 -19.98 -8.99 -4.59
C ASP A 112 -20.80 -9.35 -3.33
N GLU A 113 -22.00 -8.83 -3.23
CA GLU A 113 -22.86 -9.09 -2.07
C GLU A 113 -23.25 -10.57 -1.92
N GLU A 114 -23.39 -11.30 -3.05
CA GLU A 114 -23.76 -12.72 -3.01
C GLU A 114 -22.58 -13.58 -2.55
N ALA A 115 -21.40 -13.36 -3.12
CA ALA A 115 -20.18 -14.04 -2.70
C ALA A 115 -19.84 -13.74 -1.24
N TYR A 116 -20.08 -12.49 -0.81
CA TYR A 116 -19.88 -12.11 0.59
C TYR A 116 -20.84 -12.86 1.53
N LYS A 117 -22.10 -13.02 1.18
CA LYS A 117 -23.07 -13.77 2.01
C LYS A 117 -22.63 -15.22 2.22
N VAL A 118 -22.13 -15.86 1.16
CA VAL A 118 -21.57 -17.23 1.27
C VAL A 118 -20.37 -17.25 2.20
N MET A 119 -19.45 -16.30 2.03
CA MET A 119 -18.29 -16.17 2.91
C MET A 119 -18.71 -15.90 4.36
N GLN A 120 -19.66 -15.00 4.57
CA GLN A 120 -20.17 -14.62 5.89
C GLN A 120 -20.74 -15.83 6.63
N GLU A 121 -21.55 -16.66 5.96
CA GLU A 121 -22.14 -17.87 6.53
C GLU A 121 -21.09 -18.90 6.89
N ASN A 122 -20.15 -19.17 5.95
CA ASN A 122 -19.10 -20.18 6.12
C ASN A 122 -18.14 -19.83 7.25
N GLN A 123 -17.76 -18.55 7.35
CA GLN A 123 -16.76 -18.08 8.32
C GLN A 123 -17.40 -17.42 9.54
N LYS A 124 -18.75 -17.38 9.63
CA LYS A 124 -19.51 -16.81 10.74
C LYS A 124 -19.17 -15.34 11.03
N LEU A 125 -19.00 -14.55 9.94
CA LEU A 125 -18.70 -13.14 10.07
C LEU A 125 -19.92 -12.37 10.59
N THR A 126 -19.68 -11.45 11.52
CA THR A 126 -20.75 -10.65 12.14
C THR A 126 -20.93 -9.27 11.50
N VAL A 127 -20.05 -8.89 10.58
CA VAL A 127 -20.07 -7.60 9.87
C VAL A 127 -20.95 -7.68 8.63
N ASN A 128 -21.55 -6.57 8.24
CA ASN A 128 -22.30 -6.46 6.99
C ASN A 128 -21.37 -6.15 5.81
N PHE A 129 -21.83 -6.40 4.58
CA PHE A 129 -21.05 -6.13 3.36
C PHE A 129 -20.59 -4.68 3.25
N SER A 130 -21.44 -3.71 3.63
CA SER A 130 -21.09 -2.28 3.65
C SER A 130 -19.92 -1.93 4.58
N GLU A 131 -19.72 -2.71 5.65
CA GLU A 131 -18.65 -2.52 6.63
C GLU A 131 -17.42 -3.39 6.34
N PHE A 132 -17.51 -4.31 5.37
CA PHE A 132 -16.45 -5.26 5.06
C PHE A 132 -15.14 -4.57 4.62
N CYS A 133 -15.23 -3.48 3.85
CA CYS A 133 -14.07 -2.67 3.50
C CYS A 133 -13.31 -2.14 4.72
N ASN A 134 -14.04 -1.72 5.75
CA ASN A 134 -13.43 -1.21 6.99
C ASN A 134 -12.81 -2.34 7.81
N LEU A 135 -13.41 -3.53 7.79
CA LEU A 135 -12.82 -4.73 8.39
C LEU A 135 -11.48 -5.07 7.72
N LEU A 136 -11.44 -5.10 6.38
CA LEU A 136 -10.23 -5.38 5.60
C LEU A 136 -9.12 -4.35 5.87
N LYS A 137 -9.45 -3.05 5.83
CA LYS A 137 -8.50 -1.96 6.17
C LYS A 137 -7.90 -2.18 7.57
N ARG A 138 -8.73 -2.57 8.54
CA ARG A 138 -8.29 -2.84 9.92
C ARG A 138 -7.37 -4.04 9.99
N LEU A 139 -7.72 -5.16 9.33
CA LEU A 139 -6.91 -6.37 9.33
C LEU A 139 -5.53 -6.12 8.70
N PHE A 140 -5.45 -5.50 7.52
CA PHE A 140 -4.18 -5.13 6.91
C PHE A 140 -3.36 -4.19 7.78
N ASN A 141 -3.99 -3.17 8.38
CA ASN A 141 -3.27 -2.25 9.27
C ASN A 141 -2.77 -2.94 10.54
N ASN A 142 -3.50 -3.90 11.09
CA ASN A 142 -3.04 -4.69 12.24
C ASN A 142 -1.80 -5.51 11.88
N CYS A 143 -1.77 -6.16 10.71
CA CYS A 143 -0.59 -6.88 10.22
C CYS A 143 0.64 -5.98 10.04
N ILE A 144 0.43 -4.69 9.68
CA ILE A 144 1.53 -3.72 9.57
C ILE A 144 2.01 -3.26 10.95
N ASN A 145 1.07 -2.91 11.83
CA ASN A 145 1.39 -2.24 13.10
C ASN A 145 1.82 -3.24 14.19
N GLU A 146 1.25 -4.44 14.17
CA GLU A 146 1.45 -5.48 15.18
C GLU A 146 1.75 -6.84 14.54
N PRO A 147 2.86 -6.98 13.78
CA PRO A 147 3.16 -8.19 12.99
C PRO A 147 3.43 -9.44 13.85
N GLN A 148 3.64 -9.29 15.15
CA GLN A 148 3.77 -10.41 16.07
C GLN A 148 2.42 -10.98 16.52
N SER A 149 1.39 -10.13 16.54
CA SER A 149 0.03 -10.49 16.97
C SER A 149 -0.88 -10.81 15.80
N TYR A 150 -0.67 -10.18 14.64
CA TYR A 150 -1.48 -10.35 13.45
C TYR A 150 -0.59 -10.71 12.27
N ILE A 151 -0.88 -11.84 11.66
CA ILE A 151 -0.09 -12.41 10.57
C ILE A 151 -1.00 -12.57 9.36
N SER A 152 -0.54 -12.14 8.19
CA SER A 152 -1.15 -12.43 6.91
C SER A 152 -0.37 -13.54 6.22
N VAL A 153 -1.01 -14.65 5.96
CA VAL A 153 -0.43 -15.82 5.28
C VAL A 153 -1.08 -15.95 3.92
N PHE A 154 -0.29 -15.96 2.86
CA PHE A 154 -0.78 -16.19 1.51
C PHE A 154 -0.31 -17.55 1.01
N ILE A 155 -1.24 -18.43 0.75
CA ILE A 155 -1.00 -19.80 0.30
C ILE A 155 -1.26 -19.86 -1.20
N MET A 156 -0.21 -20.08 -1.98
CA MET A 156 -0.31 -20.22 -3.44
C MET A 156 -0.53 -21.69 -3.80
N GLN A 157 -1.49 -21.93 -4.68
CA GLN A 157 -1.88 -23.25 -5.16
C GLN A 157 -1.42 -23.46 -6.61
N LYS A 158 -1.24 -24.72 -7.00
CA LYS A 158 -0.68 -25.09 -8.34
C LYS A 158 -1.51 -24.62 -9.54
N GLU A 159 -2.81 -24.41 -9.36
CA GLU A 159 -3.75 -24.07 -10.45
C GLU A 159 -3.88 -22.56 -10.70
N GLY A 160 -2.97 -21.75 -10.15
CA GLY A 160 -3.05 -20.28 -10.27
C GLY A 160 -4.09 -19.66 -9.34
N THR A 161 -4.53 -20.38 -8.33
CA THR A 161 -5.34 -19.88 -7.24
C THR A 161 -4.47 -19.60 -6.02
N GLY A 162 -5.00 -18.84 -5.08
CA GLY A 162 -4.34 -18.54 -3.80
C GLY A 162 -5.36 -18.24 -2.72
N ARG A 163 -4.95 -18.36 -1.49
CA ARG A 163 -5.79 -18.03 -0.34
C ARG A 163 -5.02 -17.15 0.63
N LEU A 164 -5.64 -16.06 1.06
CA LEU A 164 -5.12 -15.15 2.07
C LEU A 164 -5.82 -15.41 3.38
N ASP A 165 -5.07 -15.83 4.39
CA ASP A 165 -5.55 -16.08 5.74
C ASP A 165 -5.02 -14.97 6.67
N PHE A 166 -5.93 -14.28 7.37
CA PHE A 166 -5.59 -13.39 8.47
C PHE A 166 -5.64 -14.16 9.77
N ILE A 167 -4.49 -14.24 10.44
CA ILE A 167 -4.31 -15.05 11.64
C ILE A 167 -3.95 -14.13 12.80
N GLN A 168 -4.63 -14.31 13.92
CA GLN A 168 -4.26 -13.69 15.19
C GLN A 168 -3.51 -14.69 16.07
N ASN A 169 -2.33 -14.29 16.54
CA ASN A 169 -1.55 -15.01 17.53
C ASN A 169 -2.00 -14.60 18.93
N ILE A 170 -2.64 -15.51 19.65
CA ILE A 170 -3.06 -15.30 21.04
C ILE A 170 -2.24 -16.26 21.92
N GLU A 171 -1.22 -15.73 22.58
CA GLU A 171 -0.30 -16.40 23.53
C GLU A 171 -0.01 -17.89 23.26
N TYR A 172 -1.06 -18.74 23.18
CA TYR A 172 -0.96 -20.21 23.05
C TYR A 172 -1.70 -20.76 21.82
N LYS A 173 -2.32 -19.91 21.00
CA LYS A 173 -3.17 -20.35 19.88
C LYS A 173 -3.16 -19.36 18.72
N PHE A 174 -3.06 -19.89 17.52
CA PHE A 174 -3.36 -19.15 16.30
C PHE A 174 -4.85 -19.27 15.98
N ILE A 175 -5.50 -18.12 15.76
CA ILE A 175 -6.90 -18.06 15.40
C ILE A 175 -7.01 -17.41 14.02
N GLU A 176 -7.61 -18.13 13.08
CA GLU A 176 -7.98 -17.57 11.79
C GLU A 176 -9.16 -16.62 11.97
N LEU A 177 -8.97 -15.38 11.54
CA LEU A 177 -9.97 -14.31 11.63
C LEU A 177 -10.79 -14.19 10.36
N LEU A 178 -10.16 -14.36 9.22
CA LEU A 178 -10.76 -14.23 7.88
C LEU A 178 -9.89 -14.95 6.87
N SER A 179 -10.51 -15.65 5.93
CA SER A 179 -9.88 -16.29 4.79
C SER A 179 -10.53 -15.79 3.50
N ILE A 180 -9.73 -15.46 2.49
CA ILE A 180 -10.18 -14.92 1.21
C ILE A 180 -9.47 -15.65 0.08
N ASP A 181 -10.26 -16.15 -0.88
CA ASP A 181 -9.73 -16.80 -2.07
C ASP A 181 -9.36 -15.78 -3.14
N PHE A 182 -8.25 -16.04 -3.82
CA PHE A 182 -7.69 -15.24 -4.89
C PHE A 182 -7.44 -16.06 -6.14
N VAL A 183 -7.47 -15.40 -7.28
CA VAL A 183 -7.06 -15.98 -8.55
C VAL A 183 -5.91 -15.18 -9.14
N ASN A 184 -4.99 -15.88 -9.81
CA ASN A 184 -3.91 -15.23 -10.53
C ASN A 184 -4.50 -14.44 -11.71
N SER A 185 -4.05 -13.20 -11.86
CA SER A 185 -4.55 -12.36 -12.93
C SER A 185 -4.07 -12.82 -14.31
N PRO A 186 -4.88 -12.64 -15.36
CA PRO A 186 -4.47 -12.94 -16.73
C PRO A 186 -3.20 -12.17 -17.13
N ASP A 187 -2.38 -12.78 -17.96
CA ASP A 187 -1.10 -12.20 -18.45
C ASP A 187 -1.24 -10.78 -18.98
N ASP A 188 -2.32 -10.48 -19.70
CA ASP A 188 -2.56 -9.14 -20.24
C ASP A 188 -2.77 -8.10 -19.14
N THR A 189 -3.44 -8.47 -18.05
CA THR A 189 -3.62 -7.61 -16.88
C THR A 189 -2.29 -7.40 -16.18
N VAL A 190 -1.53 -8.48 -15.97
CA VAL A 190 -0.20 -8.41 -15.36
C VAL A 190 0.72 -7.49 -16.17
N ARG A 191 0.75 -7.63 -17.50
CA ARG A 191 1.55 -6.78 -18.39
C ARG A 191 1.15 -5.31 -18.31
N LYS A 192 -0.15 -5.00 -18.26
CA LYS A 192 -0.65 -3.62 -18.09
C LYS A 192 -0.20 -3.04 -16.74
N GLN A 193 -0.30 -3.82 -15.67
CA GLN A 193 0.12 -3.41 -14.34
C GLN A 193 1.64 -3.17 -14.26
N ILE A 194 2.45 -4.04 -14.86
CA ILE A 194 3.92 -3.86 -14.95
C ILE A 194 4.22 -2.58 -15.74
N GLY A 195 3.59 -2.40 -16.91
CA GLY A 195 3.79 -1.21 -17.74
C GLY A 195 3.42 0.08 -16.99
N TYR A 196 2.30 0.07 -16.29
CA TYR A 196 1.89 1.21 -15.46
C TYR A 196 2.90 1.49 -14.34
N ARG A 197 3.30 0.49 -13.55
CA ARG A 197 4.26 0.65 -12.44
C ARG A 197 5.59 1.20 -12.94
N TYR A 198 6.11 0.68 -14.06
CA TYR A 198 7.34 1.17 -14.68
C TYR A 198 7.22 2.63 -15.10
N ASN A 199 6.16 2.98 -15.85
CA ASN A 199 5.95 4.34 -16.32
C ASN A 199 5.72 5.32 -15.16
N ALA A 200 4.94 4.92 -14.15
CA ALA A 200 4.69 5.72 -12.96
C ALA A 200 6.00 6.01 -12.19
N LEU A 201 6.83 4.98 -11.98
CA LEU A 201 8.12 5.13 -11.31
C LEU A 201 9.06 6.04 -12.11
N ARG A 202 9.13 5.85 -13.43
CA ARG A 202 9.94 6.68 -14.33
C ARG A 202 9.51 8.14 -14.29
N THR A 203 8.22 8.42 -14.40
CA THR A 203 7.69 9.79 -14.36
C THR A 203 7.94 10.44 -12.99
N LYS A 204 7.70 9.70 -11.89
CA LYS A 204 8.01 10.19 -10.54
C LYS A 204 9.51 10.52 -10.39
N MET A 205 10.37 9.70 -10.94
CA MET A 205 11.83 9.94 -10.93
C MET A 205 12.19 11.18 -11.76
N GLU A 206 11.65 11.35 -12.96
CA GLU A 206 11.86 12.53 -13.80
C GLU A 206 11.41 13.82 -13.07
N MET A 207 10.23 13.82 -12.46
CA MET A 207 9.76 14.96 -11.65
C MET A 207 10.69 15.28 -10.47
N MET A 208 11.21 14.26 -9.78
CA MET A 208 12.17 14.45 -8.69
C MET A 208 13.51 15.02 -9.20
N GLN A 209 13.98 14.56 -10.36
CA GLN A 209 15.22 15.08 -10.98
C GLN A 209 15.07 16.56 -11.36
N ASP A 210 13.96 16.96 -11.99
CA ASP A 210 13.67 18.34 -12.32
C ASP A 210 13.63 19.23 -11.08
N ARG A 211 13.06 18.70 -10.00
CA ARG A 211 13.03 19.39 -8.71
C ARG A 211 14.43 19.61 -8.14
N ILE A 212 15.28 18.58 -8.17
CA ILE A 212 16.66 18.67 -7.71
C ILE A 212 17.43 19.70 -8.57
N MET A 213 17.24 19.71 -9.90
CA MET A 213 17.85 20.71 -10.77
C MET A 213 17.39 22.13 -10.43
N THR A 214 16.11 22.31 -10.18
CA THR A 214 15.54 23.60 -9.75
C THR A 214 16.14 24.08 -8.44
N ILE A 215 16.21 23.20 -7.43
CA ILE A 215 16.83 23.50 -6.13
C ILE A 215 18.31 23.88 -6.33
N ASN A 216 19.06 23.11 -7.11
CA ASN A 216 20.47 23.39 -7.40
C ASN A 216 20.66 24.77 -8.06
N ASN A 217 19.78 25.15 -8.99
CA ASN A 217 19.84 26.45 -9.64
C ASN A 217 19.57 27.60 -8.65
N ILE A 218 18.62 27.43 -7.74
CA ILE A 218 18.35 28.42 -6.68
C ILE A 218 19.56 28.55 -5.74
N ILE A 219 20.17 27.44 -5.35
CA ILE A 219 21.37 27.45 -4.51
C ILE A 219 22.54 28.14 -5.22
N LYS A 220 22.74 27.90 -6.53
CA LYS A 220 23.78 28.59 -7.32
C LYS A 220 23.63 30.10 -7.28
N ILE A 221 22.39 30.59 -7.30
CA ILE A 221 22.11 32.03 -7.32
C ILE A 221 22.26 32.60 -5.90
N LYS A 222 21.66 31.95 -4.90
CA LYS A 222 21.57 32.49 -3.54
C LYS A 222 22.84 32.21 -2.68
N ASN A 223 23.47 31.08 -2.87
CA ASN A 223 24.67 30.68 -2.10
C ASN A 223 25.59 29.74 -2.90
N PRO A 224 26.45 30.27 -3.78
CA PRO A 224 27.33 29.46 -4.63
C PRO A 224 28.33 28.60 -3.85
N SER A 225 28.75 29.04 -2.65
CA SER A 225 29.69 28.30 -1.83
C SER A 225 29.15 26.98 -1.31
N LEU A 226 27.82 26.87 -1.13
CA LEU A 226 27.15 25.66 -0.67
C LEU A 226 27.25 24.54 -1.69
N ILE A 227 27.23 24.86 -2.99
CA ILE A 227 27.38 23.86 -4.06
C ILE A 227 28.76 23.18 -4.02
N HIS A 228 29.81 23.95 -3.74
CA HIS A 228 31.14 23.36 -3.58
C HIS A 228 31.22 22.39 -2.41
N GLN A 229 30.44 22.62 -1.37
CA GLN A 229 30.36 21.72 -0.21
C GLN A 229 29.56 20.45 -0.55
N ILE A 230 28.41 20.59 -1.25
CA ILE A 230 27.58 19.48 -1.67
C ILE A 230 28.36 18.55 -2.62
N ASN A 231 29.08 19.12 -3.60
CA ASN A 231 29.87 18.36 -4.56
C ASN A 231 31.11 17.68 -3.95
N LYS A 232 31.58 18.14 -2.79
CA LYS A 232 32.69 17.50 -2.06
C LYS A 232 32.23 16.40 -1.09
N ALA A 233 30.94 16.33 -0.76
CA ALA A 233 30.41 15.27 0.09
C ALA A 233 30.41 13.95 -0.71
N PRO A 234 31.14 12.90 -0.26
CA PRO A 234 31.11 11.61 -0.96
C PRO A 234 29.70 11.03 -0.85
N TYR A 235 29.07 10.76 -2.00
CA TYR A 235 27.82 10.00 -2.02
C TYR A 235 28.11 8.58 -1.55
N LYS A 236 27.88 8.32 -0.25
CA LYS A 236 27.80 6.95 0.25
C LYS A 236 26.43 6.41 -0.11
N PHE A 237 26.32 5.83 -1.29
CA PHE A 237 25.19 4.99 -1.65
C PHE A 237 25.34 3.71 -0.84
N ASN A 238 24.71 3.64 0.34
CA ASN A 238 24.57 2.40 1.08
C ASN A 238 23.54 1.55 0.33
N MET A 239 23.99 0.78 -0.64
CA MET A 239 23.25 -0.40 -1.05
C MET A 239 23.22 -1.32 0.19
N TYR A 240 22.09 -1.44 0.81
CA TYR A 240 21.79 -2.58 1.70
C TYR A 240 21.61 -3.81 0.81
N ALA A 241 22.74 -4.34 0.33
CA ALA A 241 22.79 -5.72 -0.10
C ALA A 241 22.66 -6.56 1.17
N LYS A 242 21.49 -7.15 1.40
CA LYS A 242 21.36 -8.29 2.30
C LYS A 242 22.24 -9.39 1.73
N SER A 243 23.46 -9.50 2.23
CA SER A 243 24.28 -10.70 2.02
C SER A 243 23.67 -11.81 2.85
N ASN A 244 22.99 -12.72 2.17
CA ASN A 244 22.68 -14.03 2.75
C ASN A 244 24.01 -14.77 2.95
N ASN A 245 24.57 -14.66 4.14
CA ASN A 245 25.63 -15.55 4.58
C ASN A 245 25.02 -16.90 4.90
N SER A 246 24.98 -17.80 3.92
CA SER A 246 24.92 -19.22 4.17
C SER A 246 26.29 -19.65 4.71
N SER A 247 26.47 -19.70 6.01
CA SER A 247 27.62 -20.36 6.61
C SER A 247 27.39 -21.85 6.52
N MET A 248 28.11 -22.52 5.63
CA MET A 248 28.39 -23.94 5.70
C MET A 248 29.07 -24.23 7.03
N MET A 249 28.45 -25.04 7.85
CA MET A 249 29.15 -25.80 8.89
C MET A 249 29.52 -27.18 8.36
N LYS A 250 30.79 -27.43 8.49
CA LYS A 250 31.39 -28.77 8.35
C LYS A 250 30.89 -29.72 9.41
#